data_5a2a3074a0e4b44b7e26307393c9c34e
#
_entry.id   5a2a3074a0e4b44b7e26307393c9c34e
#
_cell.length_a   1.000
_cell.length_b   1.000
_cell.length_c   1.000
_cell.angle_alpha   90.00
_cell.angle_beta   90.00
_cell.angle_gamma   90.00
#
_symmetry.space_group_name_H-M   'P 1'
#
loop_
_entity.id
_entity.type
_entity.pdbx_description
1 polymer ?
#
loop_
_entity_poly.entity_id
_entity_poly.type
_entity_poly.pdbx_seq_one_letter_code
_entity_poly.pdbx_strand_id
1 'polypeptide(L)'
;MSNYLEQVQSLTSSKTSNGVAWGGINPEYAARMRLQNRFLTGLDIARYTASIMRADMQNYDGDTSQYTQSLGCWHGFTAQQMLMAIKRHKHTTNRSYVYLSGWMVAALRSDFGPLPDQSMHEKTAVSGLIEEIYTFLKQADARELRHLFVELDETRAAGGDVDAVLDKIDNFQTHIVPIIADIDAGFGNEEATYLLAKKMIEAGACCIQIENQVSDAKQCGHQDGKVTVPHEDFLAKINAVRYAFIELGVDDGVIVARTDSLGAGLTQKIPVSQEPGDLASQYNAFLKTEPVTDATSLGEGDMVFKQNDELVKPHRLPNGLYAFRDGSGEDRVCLTVSPASKTARICFGLKPKSLISIRSQAW
;
A
#
# COMPACT_ATOMS: atom_id res chain seq x y z
N MET A 1 -37.61 7.55 5.47
CA MET A 1 -37.77 7.14 4.04
C MET A 1 -36.50 6.39 3.67
N SER A 2 -36.56 5.35 2.82
CA SER A 2 -35.38 4.62 2.37
C SER A 2 -34.44 5.58 1.59
N ASN A 3 -33.12 5.49 1.82
CA ASN A 3 -32.11 6.28 1.08
C ASN A 3 -32.22 6.07 -0.43
N TYR A 4 -32.54 4.85 -0.87
CA TYR A 4 -32.77 4.53 -2.26
C TYR A 4 -33.98 5.31 -2.81
N LEU A 5 -35.12 5.34 -2.09
CA LEU A 5 -36.30 6.07 -2.52
C LEU A 5 -36.08 7.59 -2.52
N GLU A 6 -35.29 8.13 -1.61
CA GLU A 6 -34.89 9.54 -1.60
C GLU A 6 -34.05 9.90 -2.84
N GLN A 7 -33.15 9.01 -3.26
CA GLN A 7 -32.39 9.18 -4.50
C GLN A 7 -33.29 9.18 -5.73
N VAL A 8 -34.26 8.27 -5.81
CA VAL A 8 -35.25 8.24 -6.90
C VAL A 8 -36.04 9.55 -6.94
N GLN A 9 -36.51 10.03 -5.79
CA GLN A 9 -37.26 11.27 -5.66
C GLN A 9 -36.42 12.49 -6.08
N SER A 10 -35.17 12.57 -5.64
CA SER A 10 -34.23 13.61 -6.02
C SER A 10 -34.01 13.66 -7.54
N LEU A 11 -33.83 12.49 -8.18
CA LEU A 11 -33.68 12.39 -9.63
C LEU A 11 -34.97 12.74 -10.39
N THR A 12 -36.14 12.46 -9.82
CA THR A 12 -37.43 12.83 -10.42
C THR A 12 -37.59 14.34 -10.46
N SER A 13 -37.13 15.05 -9.43
CA SER A 13 -37.25 16.52 -9.32
C SER A 13 -36.08 17.28 -9.95
N SER A 14 -34.92 16.62 -10.21
CA SER A 14 -33.75 17.29 -10.71
C SER A 14 -33.87 17.61 -12.23
N LYS A 15 -33.24 18.73 -12.59
CA LYS A 15 -33.16 19.22 -13.99
C LYS A 15 -31.70 19.50 -14.33
N THR A 16 -31.40 19.48 -15.60
CA THR A 16 -30.11 19.98 -16.13
C THR A 16 -29.95 21.48 -15.87
N SER A 17 -28.74 22.00 -15.99
CA SER A 17 -28.44 23.44 -15.79
C SER A 17 -29.26 24.38 -16.68
N ASN A 18 -29.77 23.91 -17.82
CA ASN A 18 -30.66 24.65 -18.71
C ASN A 18 -32.17 24.41 -18.46
N GLY A 19 -32.52 23.77 -17.32
CA GLY A 19 -33.91 23.56 -16.92
C GLY A 19 -34.61 22.39 -17.60
N VAL A 20 -33.91 21.60 -18.41
CA VAL A 20 -34.45 20.42 -19.08
C VAL A 20 -34.42 19.22 -18.13
N ALA A 21 -35.52 18.48 -18.02
CA ALA A 21 -35.55 17.21 -17.31
C ALA A 21 -34.54 16.21 -17.95
N TRP A 22 -34.13 15.21 -17.22
CA TRP A 22 -33.10 14.18 -17.59
C TRP A 22 -33.45 13.38 -18.88
N GLY A 23 -33.97 14.02 -19.91
CA GLY A 23 -34.13 13.47 -21.27
C GLY A 23 -34.98 12.19 -21.37
N GLY A 24 -35.94 12.00 -20.47
CA GLY A 24 -36.79 10.81 -20.46
C GLY A 24 -36.18 9.58 -19.82
N ILE A 25 -35.02 9.68 -19.19
CA ILE A 25 -34.45 8.57 -18.37
C ILE A 25 -35.36 8.35 -17.18
N ASN A 26 -35.79 7.11 -16.99
CA ASN A 26 -36.54 6.71 -15.81
C ASN A 26 -35.72 6.97 -14.53
N PRO A 27 -36.22 7.77 -13.57
CA PRO A 27 -35.46 8.13 -12.35
C PRO A 27 -35.07 6.91 -11.51
N GLU A 28 -35.91 5.89 -11.43
CA GLU A 28 -35.59 4.68 -10.70
C GLU A 28 -34.48 3.90 -11.38
N TYR A 29 -34.49 3.79 -12.71
CA TYR A 29 -33.40 3.19 -13.45
C TYR A 29 -32.07 3.94 -13.23
N ALA A 30 -32.10 5.28 -13.26
CA ALA A 30 -30.93 6.09 -12.99
C ALA A 30 -30.38 5.90 -11.56
N ALA A 31 -31.26 5.80 -10.55
CA ALA A 31 -30.87 5.52 -9.17
C ALA A 31 -30.20 4.14 -9.05
N ARG A 32 -30.76 3.10 -9.67
CA ARG A 32 -30.21 1.74 -9.71
C ARG A 32 -28.82 1.73 -10.37
N MET A 33 -28.68 2.38 -11.53
CA MET A 33 -27.40 2.49 -12.21
C MET A 33 -26.35 3.23 -11.38
N ARG A 34 -26.74 4.28 -10.66
CA ARG A 34 -25.86 5.03 -9.77
C ARG A 34 -25.35 4.18 -8.62
N LEU A 35 -26.21 3.38 -7.98
CA LEU A 35 -25.83 2.46 -6.91
C LEU A 35 -24.90 1.34 -7.39
N GLN A 36 -25.19 0.76 -8.55
CA GLN A 36 -24.35 -0.30 -9.15
C GLN A 36 -22.98 0.21 -9.61
N ASN A 37 -22.84 1.51 -9.88
CA ASN A 37 -21.62 2.14 -10.37
C ASN A 37 -21.15 3.29 -9.46
N ARG A 38 -21.33 3.15 -8.16
CA ARG A 38 -21.02 4.22 -7.18
C ARG A 38 -19.58 4.67 -7.16
N PHE A 39 -18.64 3.81 -7.57
CA PHE A 39 -17.22 4.14 -7.71
C PHE A 39 -16.92 4.40 -9.19
N LEU A 40 -16.80 5.67 -9.58
CA LEU A 40 -16.56 6.05 -10.97
C LEU A 40 -15.12 5.85 -11.39
N THR A 41 -14.18 6.15 -10.48
CA THR A 41 -12.74 6.11 -10.74
C THR A 41 -12.00 5.25 -9.71
N GLY A 42 -10.74 4.87 -10.01
CA GLY A 42 -9.85 4.25 -9.03
C GLY A 42 -9.59 5.16 -7.83
N LEU A 43 -9.54 6.48 -8.03
CA LEU A 43 -9.36 7.45 -6.93
C LEU A 43 -10.54 7.47 -5.95
N ASP A 44 -11.78 7.27 -6.43
CA ASP A 44 -12.95 7.15 -5.54
C ASP A 44 -12.82 5.91 -4.66
N ILE A 45 -12.33 4.80 -5.24
CA ILE A 45 -12.05 3.56 -4.52
C ILE A 45 -10.93 3.78 -3.51
N ALA A 46 -9.81 4.40 -3.93
CA ALA A 46 -8.68 4.67 -3.06
C ALA A 46 -9.08 5.50 -1.84
N ARG A 47 -9.84 6.58 -2.03
CA ARG A 47 -10.35 7.43 -0.93
C ARG A 47 -11.27 6.66 0.01
N TYR A 48 -12.22 5.93 -0.54
CA TYR A 48 -13.15 5.13 0.26
C TYR A 48 -12.43 4.06 1.09
N THR A 49 -11.54 3.30 0.47
CA THR A 49 -10.81 2.22 1.15
C THR A 49 -9.74 2.73 2.11
N ALA A 50 -9.13 3.89 1.83
CA ALA A 50 -8.22 4.56 2.76
C ALA A 50 -8.92 4.94 4.07
N SER A 51 -10.15 5.49 3.99
CA SER A 51 -10.92 5.85 5.18
C SER A 51 -11.26 4.63 6.03
N ILE A 52 -11.58 3.49 5.40
CA ILE A 52 -11.83 2.21 6.11
C ILE A 52 -10.55 1.76 6.83
N MET A 53 -9.43 1.69 6.11
CA MET A 53 -8.16 1.25 6.70
C MET A 53 -7.72 2.15 7.85
N ARG A 54 -7.93 3.45 7.73
CA ARG A 54 -7.67 4.41 8.79
C ARG A 54 -8.52 4.16 10.04
N ALA A 55 -9.82 3.94 9.86
CA ALA A 55 -10.72 3.62 10.97
C ALA A 55 -10.34 2.30 11.65
N ASP A 56 -9.99 1.27 10.87
CA ASP A 56 -9.53 -0.01 11.42
C ASP A 56 -8.24 0.12 12.23
N MET A 57 -7.28 0.94 11.76
CA MET A 57 -6.05 1.22 12.52
C MET A 57 -6.35 1.91 13.84
N GLN A 58 -7.26 2.89 13.86
CA GLN A 58 -7.67 3.59 15.08
C GLN A 58 -8.38 2.65 16.06
N ASN A 59 -9.24 1.78 15.55
CA ASN A 59 -9.92 0.77 16.36
C ASN A 59 -8.92 -0.23 16.97
N TYR A 60 -7.91 -0.65 16.21
CA TYR A 60 -6.86 -1.55 16.69
C TYR A 60 -5.99 -0.90 17.77
N ASP A 61 -5.66 0.40 17.64
CA ASP A 61 -4.91 1.13 18.66
C ASP A 61 -5.67 1.20 20.01
N GLY A 62 -7.01 1.25 19.97
CA GLY A 62 -7.88 1.22 21.15
C GLY A 62 -8.11 -0.20 21.70
N ASP A 63 -8.13 -1.19 20.83
CA ASP A 63 -8.41 -2.60 21.16
C ASP A 63 -7.72 -3.54 20.17
N THR A 64 -6.64 -4.17 20.60
CA THR A 64 -5.84 -5.09 19.76
C THR A 64 -6.55 -6.37 19.33
N SER A 65 -7.74 -6.66 19.88
CA SER A 65 -8.60 -7.74 19.38
C SER A 65 -9.29 -7.39 18.06
N GLN A 66 -9.29 -6.10 17.67
CA GLN A 66 -9.88 -5.56 16.44
C GLN A 66 -8.90 -5.68 15.26
N TYR A 67 -8.40 -6.87 14.99
CA TYR A 67 -7.47 -7.12 13.89
C TYR A 67 -8.19 -7.24 12.54
N THR A 68 -7.44 -6.99 11.47
CA THR A 68 -7.85 -7.19 10.07
C THR A 68 -7.20 -8.44 9.49
N GLN A 69 -7.78 -8.96 8.42
CA GLN A 69 -7.28 -10.13 7.71
C GLN A 69 -6.90 -9.74 6.28
N SER A 70 -5.64 -9.99 5.88
CA SER A 70 -5.18 -9.80 4.51
C SER A 70 -5.21 -11.10 3.72
N LEU A 71 -5.76 -11.03 2.50
CA LEU A 71 -5.86 -12.13 1.56
C LEU A 71 -4.84 -11.92 0.45
N GLY A 72 -3.91 -12.85 0.27
CA GLY A 72 -3.00 -12.84 -0.89
C GLY A 72 -3.77 -13.17 -2.16
N CYS A 73 -3.74 -12.29 -3.16
CA CYS A 73 -4.42 -12.47 -4.43
C CYS A 73 -3.51 -12.07 -5.59
N TRP A 74 -3.66 -12.76 -6.72
CA TRP A 74 -2.93 -12.52 -7.96
C TRP A 74 -3.82 -12.53 -9.21
N HIS A 75 -5.15 -12.56 -9.00
CA HIS A 75 -6.15 -12.58 -10.07
C HIS A 75 -7.49 -12.06 -9.58
N GLY A 76 -8.17 -11.24 -10.39
CA GLY A 76 -9.43 -10.59 -10.03
C GLY A 76 -10.55 -11.56 -9.69
N PHE A 77 -10.69 -12.66 -10.46
CA PHE A 77 -11.70 -13.69 -10.19
C PHE A 77 -11.46 -14.37 -8.83
N THR A 78 -10.20 -14.68 -8.49
CA THR A 78 -9.86 -15.29 -7.19
C THR A 78 -10.23 -14.36 -6.04
N ALA A 79 -9.87 -13.08 -6.13
CA ALA A 79 -10.24 -12.07 -5.14
C ALA A 79 -11.76 -11.98 -4.97
N GLN A 80 -12.49 -11.93 -6.08
CA GLN A 80 -13.97 -11.90 -6.08
C GLN A 80 -14.54 -13.13 -5.35
N GLN A 81 -14.11 -14.35 -5.68
CA GLN A 81 -14.63 -15.56 -5.05
C GLN A 81 -14.32 -15.64 -3.56
N MET A 82 -13.11 -15.27 -3.15
CA MET A 82 -12.70 -15.24 -1.74
C MET A 82 -13.56 -14.25 -0.93
N LEU A 83 -13.74 -13.03 -1.42
CA LEU A 83 -14.52 -12.00 -0.72
C LEU A 83 -16.02 -12.31 -0.72
N MET A 84 -16.56 -12.87 -1.80
CA MET A 84 -17.94 -13.37 -1.82
C MET A 84 -18.16 -14.50 -0.81
N ALA A 85 -17.21 -15.42 -0.66
CA ALA A 85 -17.28 -16.49 0.35
C ALA A 85 -17.22 -15.91 1.78
N ILE A 86 -16.31 -14.97 2.04
CA ILE A 86 -16.23 -14.29 3.34
C ILE A 86 -17.55 -13.57 3.66
N LYS A 87 -18.09 -12.79 2.73
CA LYS A 87 -19.35 -12.08 2.92
C LYS A 87 -20.50 -13.05 3.22
N ARG A 88 -20.57 -14.16 2.50
CA ARG A 88 -21.59 -15.20 2.71
C ARG A 88 -21.51 -15.83 4.10
N HIS A 89 -20.30 -16.05 4.63
CA HIS A 89 -20.10 -16.65 5.95
C HIS A 89 -20.23 -15.65 7.10
N LYS A 90 -19.74 -14.43 6.91
CA LYS A 90 -19.69 -13.40 7.96
C LYS A 90 -20.74 -12.31 7.78
N HIS A 91 -21.55 -12.38 6.73
CA HIS A 91 -22.51 -11.34 6.29
C HIS A 91 -21.85 -9.99 5.96
N THR A 92 -20.54 -9.90 5.98
CA THR A 92 -19.77 -8.67 5.74
C THR A 92 -18.34 -9.01 5.27
N THR A 93 -17.73 -8.10 4.53
CA THR A 93 -16.30 -8.10 4.20
C THR A 93 -15.48 -7.19 5.11
N ASN A 94 -16.10 -6.59 6.13
CA ASN A 94 -15.42 -5.71 7.08
C ASN A 94 -14.15 -6.36 7.64
N ARG A 95 -13.07 -5.58 7.70
CA ARG A 95 -11.73 -5.99 8.15
C ARG A 95 -11.08 -7.06 7.26
N SER A 96 -11.52 -7.20 6.03
CA SER A 96 -10.83 -8.00 5.02
C SER A 96 -10.09 -7.07 4.09
N TYR A 97 -8.81 -7.35 3.84
CA TYR A 97 -7.95 -6.63 2.91
C TYR A 97 -7.46 -7.57 1.83
N VAL A 98 -7.02 -7.03 0.71
CA VAL A 98 -6.27 -7.78 -0.31
C VAL A 98 -4.82 -7.32 -0.25
N TYR A 99 -3.89 -8.26 -0.24
CA TYR A 99 -2.46 -8.00 -0.32
C TYR A 99 -1.92 -8.47 -1.68
N LEU A 100 -1.35 -7.55 -2.43
CA LEU A 100 -0.69 -7.82 -3.69
C LEU A 100 0.80 -7.85 -3.47
N SER A 101 1.33 -9.06 -3.34
CA SER A 101 2.75 -9.30 -3.10
C SER A 101 3.55 -9.21 -4.40
N GLY A 102 4.69 -8.51 -4.38
CA GLY A 102 5.60 -8.42 -5.51
C GLY A 102 6.06 -9.80 -6.00
N TRP A 103 6.36 -10.75 -5.09
CA TRP A 103 6.77 -12.09 -5.48
C TRP A 103 5.67 -12.88 -6.24
N MET A 104 4.41 -12.73 -5.85
CA MET A 104 3.30 -13.38 -6.58
C MET A 104 3.11 -12.77 -7.96
N VAL A 105 3.27 -11.44 -8.08
CA VAL A 105 3.22 -10.75 -9.38
C VAL A 105 4.38 -11.21 -10.26
N ALA A 106 5.59 -11.25 -9.74
CA ALA A 106 6.77 -11.73 -10.47
C ALA A 106 6.58 -13.18 -10.96
N ALA A 107 6.08 -14.08 -10.10
CA ALA A 107 5.95 -15.49 -10.41
C ALA A 107 4.76 -15.81 -11.34
N LEU A 108 3.67 -15.05 -11.29
CA LEU A 108 2.38 -15.44 -11.88
C LEU A 108 1.80 -14.43 -12.88
N ARG A 109 2.32 -13.20 -12.95
CA ARG A 109 1.72 -12.10 -13.72
C ARG A 109 2.68 -11.36 -14.64
N SER A 110 3.97 -11.69 -14.63
CA SER A 110 4.95 -11.06 -15.53
C SER A 110 4.76 -11.54 -16.97
N ASP A 111 4.84 -10.61 -17.92
CA ASP A 111 4.82 -10.89 -19.36
C ASP A 111 6.11 -11.63 -19.82
N PHE A 112 7.17 -11.58 -19.02
CA PHE A 112 8.42 -12.31 -19.27
C PHE A 112 8.36 -13.81 -18.88
N GLY A 113 7.21 -14.27 -18.35
CA GLY A 113 7.06 -15.59 -17.75
C GLY A 113 7.36 -15.59 -16.25
N PRO A 114 7.41 -16.76 -15.59
CA PRO A 114 7.66 -16.85 -14.15
C PRO A 114 9.03 -16.30 -13.76
N LEU A 115 9.05 -15.29 -12.93
CA LEU A 115 10.27 -14.63 -12.44
C LEU A 115 10.47 -14.84 -10.94
N PRO A 116 11.72 -14.81 -10.45
CA PRO A 116 11.99 -14.75 -9.03
C PRO A 116 11.62 -13.37 -8.46
N ASP A 117 11.52 -13.30 -7.13
CA ASP A 117 11.21 -12.09 -6.37
C ASP A 117 12.43 -11.14 -6.30
N GLN A 118 12.72 -10.47 -7.41
CA GLN A 118 13.91 -9.61 -7.60
C GLN A 118 13.60 -8.30 -8.35
N SER A 119 12.36 -7.82 -8.28
CA SER A 119 11.90 -6.58 -8.96
C SER A 119 12.19 -6.55 -10.48
N MET A 120 12.13 -7.72 -11.13
CA MET A 120 12.37 -7.84 -12.57
C MET A 120 11.09 -7.83 -13.40
N HIS A 121 9.92 -7.93 -12.76
CA HIS A 121 8.64 -7.84 -13.46
C HIS A 121 8.35 -6.40 -13.91
N GLU A 122 7.39 -6.24 -14.79
CA GLU A 122 6.99 -4.95 -15.34
C GLU A 122 6.51 -4.02 -14.20
N LYS A 123 7.03 -2.79 -14.16
CA LYS A 123 6.71 -1.80 -13.12
C LYS A 123 5.20 -1.57 -12.96
N THR A 124 4.43 -1.70 -14.04
CA THR A 124 2.99 -1.47 -14.05
C THR A 124 2.15 -2.73 -13.83
N ALA A 125 2.75 -3.91 -13.64
CA ALA A 125 2.02 -5.16 -13.45
C ALA A 125 1.12 -5.12 -12.21
N VAL A 126 1.61 -4.56 -11.11
CA VAL A 126 0.82 -4.40 -9.87
C VAL A 126 -0.36 -3.45 -10.08
N SER A 127 -0.17 -2.30 -10.73
CA SER A 127 -1.27 -1.36 -11.00
C SER A 127 -2.34 -1.97 -11.90
N GLY A 128 -1.96 -2.72 -12.94
CA GLY A 128 -2.89 -3.46 -13.78
C GLY A 128 -3.69 -4.52 -13.00
N LEU A 129 -3.04 -5.22 -12.07
CA LEU A 129 -3.71 -6.19 -11.20
C LEU A 129 -4.70 -5.51 -10.22
N ILE A 130 -4.39 -4.33 -9.71
CA ILE A 130 -5.31 -3.54 -8.88
C ILE A 130 -6.59 -3.22 -9.67
N GLU A 131 -6.45 -2.70 -10.89
CA GLU A 131 -7.58 -2.38 -11.78
C GLU A 131 -8.42 -3.62 -12.09
N GLU A 132 -7.78 -4.76 -12.38
CA GLU A 132 -8.44 -6.03 -12.61
C GLU A 132 -9.26 -6.46 -11.40
N ILE A 133 -8.67 -6.49 -10.20
CA ILE A 133 -9.34 -6.91 -8.98
C ILE A 133 -10.56 -6.03 -8.71
N TYR A 134 -10.43 -4.71 -8.75
CA TYR A 134 -11.56 -3.83 -8.51
C TYR A 134 -12.65 -3.94 -9.59
N THR A 135 -12.28 -4.27 -10.82
CA THR A 135 -13.26 -4.57 -11.87
C THR A 135 -14.12 -5.78 -11.49
N PHE A 136 -13.51 -6.87 -11.03
CA PHE A 136 -14.23 -8.06 -10.59
C PHE A 136 -15.08 -7.80 -9.33
N LEU A 137 -14.59 -7.01 -8.38
CA LEU A 137 -15.34 -6.68 -7.17
C LEU A 137 -16.54 -5.76 -7.47
N LYS A 138 -16.39 -4.77 -8.35
CA LYS A 138 -17.53 -3.96 -8.83
C LYS A 138 -18.58 -4.81 -9.54
N GLN A 139 -18.18 -5.80 -10.32
CA GLN A 139 -19.10 -6.74 -10.96
C GLN A 139 -19.86 -7.58 -9.93
N ALA A 140 -19.22 -7.98 -8.83
CA ALA A 140 -19.91 -8.70 -7.73
C ALA A 140 -20.98 -7.81 -7.09
N ASP A 141 -20.65 -6.55 -6.78
CA ASP A 141 -21.60 -5.56 -6.24
C ASP A 141 -22.79 -5.34 -7.19
N ALA A 142 -22.50 -5.08 -8.46
CA ALA A 142 -23.53 -4.82 -9.46
C ALA A 142 -24.50 -6.01 -9.63
N ARG A 143 -23.98 -7.26 -9.58
CA ARG A 143 -24.78 -8.46 -9.68
C ARG A 143 -25.68 -8.65 -8.44
N GLU A 144 -25.15 -8.49 -7.26
CA GLU A 144 -25.91 -8.62 -6.02
C GLU A 144 -27.00 -7.54 -5.90
N LEU A 145 -26.68 -6.29 -6.19
CA LEU A 145 -27.67 -5.21 -6.24
C LEU A 145 -28.76 -5.47 -7.28
N ARG A 146 -28.40 -6.02 -8.46
CA ARG A 146 -29.39 -6.39 -9.47
C ARG A 146 -30.39 -7.42 -8.93
N HIS A 147 -29.93 -8.42 -8.19
CA HIS A 147 -30.83 -9.39 -7.56
C HIS A 147 -31.77 -8.71 -6.57
N LEU A 148 -31.29 -7.79 -5.75
CA LEU A 148 -32.12 -7.03 -4.82
C LEU A 148 -33.15 -6.15 -5.56
N PHE A 149 -32.82 -5.56 -6.70
CA PHE A 149 -33.76 -4.79 -7.51
C PHE A 149 -34.83 -5.69 -8.15
N VAL A 150 -34.48 -6.88 -8.60
CA VAL A 150 -35.45 -7.86 -9.09
C VAL A 150 -36.39 -8.30 -7.95
N GLU A 151 -35.85 -8.63 -6.78
CA GLU A 151 -36.66 -8.97 -5.57
C GLU A 151 -37.61 -7.82 -5.22
N LEU A 152 -37.18 -6.56 -5.30
CA LEU A 152 -38.00 -5.38 -5.06
C LEU A 152 -39.17 -5.29 -6.06
N ASP A 153 -38.87 -5.46 -7.36
CA ASP A 153 -39.91 -5.40 -8.42
C ASP A 153 -40.92 -6.53 -8.31
N GLU A 154 -40.49 -7.76 -8.03
CA GLU A 154 -41.35 -8.93 -7.82
C GLU A 154 -42.24 -8.73 -6.57
N THR A 155 -41.68 -8.23 -5.47
CA THR A 155 -42.43 -7.95 -4.23
C THR A 155 -43.50 -6.88 -4.47
N ARG A 156 -43.16 -5.80 -5.19
CA ARG A 156 -44.17 -4.77 -5.57
C ARG A 156 -45.27 -5.33 -6.44
N ALA A 157 -44.89 -6.12 -7.46
CA ALA A 157 -45.89 -6.71 -8.37
C ALA A 157 -46.84 -7.65 -7.65
N ALA A 158 -46.38 -8.36 -6.60
CA ALA A 158 -47.21 -9.22 -5.76
C ALA A 158 -48.03 -8.48 -4.70
N GLY A 159 -47.92 -7.15 -4.59
CA GLY A 159 -48.55 -6.34 -3.54
C GLY A 159 -48.02 -6.62 -2.13
N GLY A 160 -46.81 -7.15 -2.02
CA GLY A 160 -46.12 -7.47 -0.77
C GLY A 160 -45.49 -6.26 -0.10
N ASP A 161 -44.99 -6.47 1.12
CA ASP A 161 -44.22 -5.48 1.89
C ASP A 161 -42.80 -5.36 1.34
N VAL A 162 -42.44 -4.17 0.82
CA VAL A 162 -41.16 -3.88 0.23
C VAL A 162 -40.10 -3.39 1.24
N ASP A 163 -40.49 -3.07 2.46
CA ASP A 163 -39.61 -2.42 3.44
C ASP A 163 -38.38 -3.28 3.77
N ALA A 164 -38.56 -4.59 3.89
CA ALA A 164 -37.45 -5.51 4.13
C ALA A 164 -36.44 -5.58 2.96
N VAL A 165 -36.90 -5.41 1.72
CA VAL A 165 -36.01 -5.39 0.53
C VAL A 165 -35.31 -4.05 0.41
N LEU A 166 -36.03 -2.96 0.70
CA LEU A 166 -35.45 -1.62 0.73
C LEU A 166 -34.35 -1.51 1.79
N ASP A 167 -34.55 -2.11 2.96
CA ASP A 167 -33.54 -2.17 4.00
C ASP A 167 -32.27 -2.90 3.54
N LYS A 168 -32.41 -4.03 2.83
CA LYS A 168 -31.27 -4.74 2.22
C LYS A 168 -30.52 -3.88 1.20
N ILE A 169 -31.22 -3.07 0.41
CA ILE A 169 -30.63 -2.16 -0.58
C ILE A 169 -29.89 -1.03 0.13
N ASP A 170 -30.50 -0.40 1.12
CA ASP A 170 -29.94 0.74 1.85
C ASP A 170 -28.71 0.35 2.70
N ASN A 171 -28.70 -0.86 3.26
CA ASN A 171 -27.60 -1.42 4.04
C ASN A 171 -26.68 -2.33 3.23
N PHE A 172 -26.69 -2.22 1.90
CA PHE A 172 -25.86 -3.04 1.03
C PHE A 172 -24.38 -2.94 1.37
N GLN A 173 -23.77 -4.07 1.72
CA GLN A 173 -22.35 -4.17 2.00
C GLN A 173 -21.57 -4.46 0.71
N THR A 174 -20.65 -3.58 0.36
CA THR A 174 -19.81 -3.72 -0.83
C THR A 174 -18.77 -4.83 -0.68
N HIS A 175 -18.35 -5.40 -1.82
CA HIS A 175 -17.16 -6.25 -1.92
C HIS A 175 -15.87 -5.43 -2.08
N ILE A 176 -15.96 -4.10 -2.25
CA ILE A 176 -14.79 -3.23 -2.34
C ILE A 176 -14.12 -3.14 -0.98
N VAL A 177 -12.89 -3.61 -0.91
CA VAL A 177 -12.06 -3.65 0.31
C VAL A 177 -10.70 -2.98 0.06
N PRO A 178 -9.97 -2.58 1.12
CA PRO A 178 -8.63 -2.04 0.97
C PRO A 178 -7.67 -3.01 0.26
N ILE A 179 -6.85 -2.46 -0.65
CA ILE A 179 -5.71 -3.16 -1.25
C ILE A 179 -4.42 -2.59 -0.68
N ILE A 180 -3.56 -3.47 -0.18
CA ILE A 180 -2.17 -3.19 0.14
C ILE A 180 -1.35 -3.60 -1.09
N ALA A 181 -0.77 -2.63 -1.78
CA ALA A 181 0.03 -2.85 -2.99
C ALA A 181 1.52 -2.82 -2.68
N ASP A 182 2.23 -3.89 -3.02
CA ASP A 182 3.68 -3.99 -2.88
C ASP A 182 4.37 -3.25 -4.03
N ILE A 183 5.18 -2.25 -3.70
CA ILE A 183 6.00 -1.49 -4.64
C ILE A 183 7.46 -1.95 -4.63
N ASP A 184 7.75 -3.08 -3.97
CA ASP A 184 9.12 -3.56 -3.73
C ASP A 184 9.99 -2.43 -3.11
N ALA A 185 11.17 -2.20 -3.67
CA ALA A 185 12.07 -1.11 -3.27
C ALA A 185 11.84 0.21 -4.05
N GLY A 186 10.70 0.35 -4.75
CA GLY A 186 10.32 1.55 -5.49
C GLY A 186 10.75 1.58 -6.95
N PHE A 187 11.38 0.52 -7.48
CA PHE A 187 11.82 0.37 -8.88
C PHE A 187 12.73 1.52 -9.38
N GLY A 188 13.54 2.09 -8.51
CA GLY A 188 14.48 3.17 -8.80
C GLY A 188 14.70 4.12 -7.62
N ASN A 189 14.95 5.39 -7.91
CA ASN A 189 15.05 6.46 -6.93
C ASN A 189 13.67 6.94 -6.46
N GLU A 190 13.64 8.02 -5.67
CA GLU A 190 12.41 8.61 -5.14
C GLU A 190 11.47 9.12 -6.24
N GLU A 191 12.00 9.64 -7.35
CA GLU A 191 11.18 10.12 -8.48
C GLU A 191 10.47 8.96 -9.20
N ALA A 192 11.19 7.86 -9.44
CA ALA A 192 10.61 6.63 -10.00
C ALA A 192 9.56 6.05 -9.05
N THR A 193 9.83 6.06 -7.74
CA THR A 193 8.91 5.62 -6.69
C THR A 193 7.64 6.47 -6.68
N TYR A 194 7.76 7.81 -6.79
CA TYR A 194 6.62 8.72 -6.89
C TYR A 194 5.71 8.38 -8.08
N LEU A 195 6.28 8.26 -9.28
CA LEU A 195 5.52 7.97 -10.50
C LEU A 195 4.80 6.63 -10.42
N LEU A 196 5.45 5.63 -9.86
CA LEU A 196 4.85 4.30 -9.72
C LEU A 196 3.76 4.28 -8.64
N ALA A 197 4.00 4.91 -7.48
CA ALA A 197 3.00 5.06 -6.43
C ALA A 197 1.75 5.78 -6.95
N LYS A 198 1.94 6.89 -7.68
CA LYS A 198 0.85 7.62 -8.34
C LYS A 198 0.01 6.71 -9.22
N LYS A 199 0.66 5.91 -10.07
CA LYS A 199 -0.03 4.95 -10.96
C LYS A 199 -0.84 3.90 -10.19
N MET A 200 -0.31 3.38 -9.08
CA MET A 200 -1.03 2.41 -8.24
C MET A 200 -2.22 3.05 -7.51
N ILE A 201 -2.08 4.29 -7.02
CA ILE A 201 -3.15 5.03 -6.34
C ILE A 201 -4.26 5.37 -7.34
N GLU A 202 -3.94 5.81 -8.55
CA GLU A 202 -4.90 6.04 -9.64
C GLU A 202 -5.67 4.77 -10.00
N ALA A 203 -5.03 3.58 -9.91
CA ALA A 203 -5.67 2.28 -10.09
C ALA A 203 -6.62 1.90 -8.93
N GLY A 204 -6.50 2.56 -7.77
CA GLY A 204 -7.37 2.37 -6.61
C GLY A 204 -6.69 1.94 -5.32
N ALA A 205 -5.36 1.78 -5.29
CA ALA A 205 -4.66 1.40 -4.06
C ALA A 205 -4.77 2.49 -2.99
N CYS A 206 -5.18 2.09 -1.79
CA CYS A 206 -5.22 2.96 -0.61
C CYS A 206 -4.01 2.78 0.30
N CYS A 207 -3.22 1.74 0.06
CA CYS A 207 -2.05 1.41 0.86
C CYS A 207 -0.90 0.95 -0.04
N ILE A 208 0.27 1.53 0.16
CA ILE A 208 1.50 1.17 -0.55
C ILE A 208 2.50 0.61 0.47
N GLN A 209 3.01 -0.60 0.21
CA GLN A 209 4.11 -1.19 0.95
C GLN A 209 5.41 -0.96 0.20
N ILE A 210 6.41 -0.41 0.88
CA ILE A 210 7.74 -0.16 0.33
C ILE A 210 8.83 -0.67 1.28
N GLU A 211 9.92 -1.20 0.72
CA GLU A 211 11.05 -1.72 1.49
C GLU A 211 12.36 -0.97 1.21
N ASN A 212 13.30 -1.08 2.16
CA ASN A 212 14.58 -0.36 2.11
C ASN A 212 15.71 -1.09 1.38
N GLN A 213 15.40 -2.04 0.51
CA GLN A 213 16.40 -2.66 -0.36
C GLN A 213 16.79 -1.72 -1.51
N VAL A 214 17.95 -1.97 -2.11
CA VAL A 214 18.36 -1.33 -3.37
C VAL A 214 17.54 -1.93 -4.50
N SER A 215 16.92 -1.10 -5.35
CA SER A 215 15.94 -1.56 -6.35
C SER A 215 16.53 -2.52 -7.39
N ASP A 216 17.73 -2.24 -7.88
CA ASP A 216 18.43 -3.04 -8.91
C ASP A 216 19.21 -4.25 -8.35
N ALA A 217 19.27 -4.38 -7.02
CA ALA A 217 19.88 -5.50 -6.31
C ALA A 217 18.89 -6.18 -5.34
N LYS A 218 17.58 -5.94 -5.51
CA LYS A 218 16.52 -6.48 -4.66
C LYS A 218 16.49 -8.00 -4.72
N GLN A 219 16.37 -8.61 -3.55
CA GLN A 219 16.22 -10.04 -3.38
C GLN A 219 15.01 -10.37 -2.54
N CYS A 220 14.53 -11.61 -2.65
CA CYS A 220 13.50 -12.14 -1.77
C CYS A 220 13.91 -11.95 -0.32
N GLY A 221 13.02 -11.48 0.50
CA GLY A 221 13.29 -11.22 1.91
C GLY A 221 13.82 -12.42 2.71
N HIS A 222 13.74 -13.66 2.18
CA HIS A 222 14.29 -14.88 2.80
C HIS A 222 15.75 -15.15 2.43
N GLN A 223 16.27 -14.49 1.42
CA GLN A 223 17.64 -14.68 0.94
C GLN A 223 18.63 -13.87 1.79
N ASP A 224 19.85 -14.38 1.87
CA ASP A 224 20.98 -13.66 2.44
C ASP A 224 21.62 -12.74 1.40
N GLY A 225 22.49 -11.84 1.85
CA GLY A 225 23.21 -10.92 0.95
C GLY A 225 22.38 -9.76 0.43
N LYS A 226 21.26 -9.43 1.07
CA LYS A 226 20.47 -8.24 0.75
C LYS A 226 21.27 -6.97 0.92
N VAL A 227 21.05 -6.02 0.02
CA VAL A 227 21.68 -4.71 0.02
C VAL A 227 20.63 -3.66 0.34
N THR A 228 20.87 -2.85 1.37
CA THR A 228 19.96 -1.76 1.73
C THR A 228 20.45 -0.41 1.23
N VAL A 229 19.50 0.49 0.97
CA VAL A 229 19.80 1.90 0.71
C VAL A 229 20.14 2.61 2.03
N PRO A 230 20.88 3.74 1.99
CA PRO A 230 20.98 4.64 3.12
C PRO A 230 19.60 5.06 3.64
N HIS A 231 19.58 5.43 4.91
CA HIS A 231 18.32 5.77 5.60
C HIS A 231 17.61 6.97 4.96
N GLU A 232 18.39 7.97 4.56
CA GLU A 232 17.88 9.17 3.89
C GLU A 232 17.22 8.85 2.55
N ASP A 233 17.82 7.98 1.74
CA ASP A 233 17.26 7.52 0.46
C ASP A 233 15.92 6.80 0.69
N PHE A 234 15.81 6.01 1.76
CA PHE A 234 14.57 5.34 2.10
C PHE A 234 13.48 6.32 2.55
N LEU A 235 13.83 7.31 3.38
CA LEU A 235 12.92 8.37 3.79
C LEU A 235 12.46 9.22 2.59
N ALA A 236 13.35 9.53 1.65
CA ALA A 236 12.99 10.24 0.43
C ALA A 236 11.95 9.46 -0.39
N LYS A 237 12.11 8.15 -0.52
CA LYS A 237 11.11 7.28 -1.20
C LYS A 237 9.77 7.23 -0.44
N ILE A 238 9.78 7.13 0.89
CA ILE A 238 8.56 7.19 1.70
C ILE A 238 7.84 8.53 1.50
N ASN A 239 8.58 9.64 1.52
CA ASN A 239 8.04 10.98 1.29
C ASN A 239 7.45 11.10 -0.13
N ALA A 240 8.09 10.50 -1.13
CA ALA A 240 7.60 10.47 -2.50
C ALA A 240 6.24 9.74 -2.61
N VAL A 241 6.08 8.60 -1.93
CA VAL A 241 4.80 7.89 -1.84
C VAL A 241 3.76 8.75 -1.12
N ARG A 242 4.13 9.40 -0.01
CA ARG A 242 3.22 10.28 0.73
C ARG A 242 2.76 11.46 -0.11
N TYR A 243 3.69 12.07 -0.85
CA TYR A 243 3.37 13.16 -1.77
C TYR A 243 2.39 12.73 -2.85
N ALA A 244 2.56 11.55 -3.44
CA ALA A 244 1.62 11.00 -4.42
C ALA A 244 0.20 10.86 -3.86
N PHE A 245 0.03 10.39 -2.62
CA PHE A 245 -1.27 10.33 -1.94
C PHE A 245 -1.90 11.73 -1.78
N ILE A 246 -1.12 12.70 -1.30
CA ILE A 246 -1.59 14.07 -1.08
C ILE A 246 -2.00 14.73 -2.40
N GLU A 247 -1.17 14.63 -3.44
CA GLU A 247 -1.44 15.21 -4.76
C GLU A 247 -2.73 14.67 -5.40
N LEU A 248 -3.01 13.39 -5.19
CA LEU A 248 -4.22 12.73 -5.70
C LEU A 248 -5.45 12.90 -4.79
N GLY A 249 -5.33 13.64 -3.69
CA GLY A 249 -6.41 13.87 -2.74
C GLY A 249 -6.86 12.59 -2.03
N VAL A 250 -5.92 11.70 -1.70
CA VAL A 250 -6.13 10.49 -0.89
C VAL A 250 -5.40 10.68 0.44
N ASP A 251 -5.82 11.68 1.22
CA ASP A 251 -5.12 12.14 2.44
C ASP A 251 -4.98 11.06 3.51
N ASP A 252 -5.94 10.15 3.58
CA ASP A 252 -5.94 9.01 4.48
C ASP A 252 -5.11 7.82 3.98
N GLY A 253 -4.43 7.95 2.83
CA GLY A 253 -3.58 6.90 2.27
C GLY A 253 -2.55 6.38 3.28
N VAL A 254 -2.36 5.08 3.32
CA VAL A 254 -1.49 4.39 4.27
C VAL A 254 -0.19 3.94 3.59
N ILE A 255 0.92 4.04 4.31
CA ILE A 255 2.21 3.52 3.86
C ILE A 255 2.65 2.43 4.83
N VAL A 256 2.98 1.26 4.30
CA VAL A 256 3.65 0.20 5.05
C VAL A 256 5.14 0.28 4.74
N ALA A 257 5.92 0.82 5.67
CA ALA A 257 7.38 0.83 5.57
C ALA A 257 7.92 -0.51 6.07
N ARG A 258 8.43 -1.33 5.14
CA ARG A 258 9.10 -2.58 5.46
C ARG A 258 10.60 -2.35 5.58
N THR A 259 11.25 -3.03 6.52
CA THR A 259 12.70 -3.04 6.62
C THR A 259 13.25 -4.45 6.49
N ASP A 260 14.24 -4.62 5.63
CA ASP A 260 15.02 -5.85 5.48
C ASP A 260 16.40 -5.78 6.16
N SER A 261 16.65 -4.74 6.96
CA SER A 261 17.93 -4.49 7.62
C SER A 261 18.39 -5.62 8.53
N LEU A 262 17.47 -6.39 9.12
CA LEU A 262 17.82 -7.52 10.01
C LEU A 262 18.69 -8.56 9.29
N GLY A 263 18.39 -8.88 8.03
CA GLY A 263 19.12 -9.87 7.23
C GLY A 263 20.02 -9.26 6.15
N ALA A 264 20.22 -7.93 6.14
CA ALA A 264 21.05 -7.24 5.16
C ALA A 264 22.41 -6.89 5.75
N GLY A 265 23.48 -7.43 5.19
CA GLY A 265 24.84 -7.16 5.62
C GLY A 265 25.57 -6.07 4.81
N LEU A 266 24.93 -5.53 3.76
CA LEU A 266 25.59 -4.67 2.77
C LEU A 266 24.78 -3.40 2.50
N THR A 267 25.49 -2.35 2.06
CA THR A 267 24.90 -1.12 1.51
C THR A 267 25.64 -0.67 0.25
N GLN A 268 24.93 0.00 -0.65
CA GLN A 268 25.48 0.49 -1.91
C GLN A 268 26.20 1.83 -1.74
N LYS A 269 25.73 2.66 -0.82
CA LYS A 269 26.23 4.03 -0.62
C LYS A 269 26.60 4.24 0.85
N ILE A 270 27.50 5.19 1.06
CA ILE A 270 27.82 5.72 2.37
C ILE A 270 27.16 7.09 2.49
N PRO A 271 26.23 7.29 3.44
CA PRO A 271 25.71 8.62 3.73
C PRO A 271 26.84 9.50 4.26
N VAL A 272 26.90 10.74 3.77
CA VAL A 272 27.85 11.75 4.20
C VAL A 272 27.12 12.85 4.91
N SER A 273 27.46 13.07 6.18
CA SER A 273 27.00 14.24 6.93
C SER A 273 28.15 14.83 7.71
N GLN A 274 28.20 16.15 7.77
CA GLN A 274 29.12 16.90 8.61
C GLN A 274 28.46 17.41 9.90
N GLU A 275 27.11 17.25 10.03
CA GLU A 275 26.35 17.75 11.16
C GLU A 275 26.23 16.69 12.25
N PRO A 276 26.65 17.00 13.49
CA PRO A 276 26.47 16.10 14.63
C PRO A 276 24.99 15.79 14.88
N GLY A 277 24.66 14.51 15.02
CA GLY A 277 23.28 14.07 15.30
C GLY A 277 22.40 13.87 14.07
N ASP A 278 22.90 14.10 12.87
CA ASP A 278 22.25 13.76 11.62
C ASP A 278 22.10 12.23 11.46
N LEU A 279 21.06 11.81 10.75
CA LEU A 279 20.79 10.39 10.44
C LEU A 279 21.94 9.74 9.68
N ALA A 280 22.59 10.45 8.77
CA ALA A 280 23.76 9.97 8.04
C ALA A 280 24.89 9.57 8.99
N SER A 281 25.19 10.39 10.00
CA SER A 281 26.18 10.07 11.03
C SER A 281 25.80 8.85 11.84
N GLN A 282 24.53 8.70 12.20
CA GLN A 282 24.01 7.54 12.93
C GLN A 282 24.12 6.26 12.08
N TYR A 283 23.79 6.34 10.78
CA TYR A 283 23.89 5.21 9.86
C TYR A 283 25.33 4.74 9.66
N ASN A 284 26.29 5.68 9.55
CA ASN A 284 27.72 5.38 9.43
C ASN A 284 28.27 4.62 10.65
N ALA A 285 27.69 4.78 11.83
CA ALA A 285 28.07 4.05 13.02
C ALA A 285 27.93 2.52 12.91
N PHE A 286 27.13 2.05 11.95
CA PHE A 286 26.91 0.62 11.70
C PHE A 286 27.82 0.03 10.62
N LEU A 287 28.60 0.85 9.93
CA LEU A 287 29.52 0.36 8.92
C LEU A 287 30.70 -0.40 9.54
N LYS A 288 31.14 -1.42 8.83
CA LYS A 288 32.45 -2.03 9.09
C LYS A 288 33.53 -1.08 8.62
N THR A 289 34.49 -0.76 9.47
CA THR A 289 35.51 0.25 9.19
C THR A 289 36.92 -0.32 9.33
N GLU A 290 37.87 0.34 8.67
CA GLU A 290 39.30 0.08 8.74
C GLU A 290 40.02 1.33 9.21
N PRO A 291 41.01 1.24 10.12
CA PRO A 291 41.80 2.39 10.52
C PRO A 291 42.57 2.98 9.34
N VAL A 292 42.65 4.30 9.25
CA VAL A 292 43.53 5.01 8.30
C VAL A 292 44.87 5.26 9.01
N THR A 293 45.85 4.39 8.74
CA THR A 293 47.14 4.44 9.41
C THR A 293 48.08 5.48 8.80
N ASP A 294 47.94 5.77 7.51
CA ASP A 294 48.66 6.83 6.81
C ASP A 294 47.95 7.27 5.52
N ALA A 295 48.33 8.38 4.95
CA ALA A 295 47.71 8.92 3.74
C ALA A 295 47.88 8.02 2.49
N THR A 296 48.87 7.12 2.48
CA THR A 296 49.13 6.20 1.35
C THR A 296 48.17 5.01 1.36
N SER A 297 47.42 4.79 2.46
CA SER A 297 46.37 3.78 2.58
C SER A 297 45.06 4.21 1.92
N LEU A 298 44.97 5.46 1.41
CA LEU A 298 43.78 6.01 0.79
C LEU A 298 43.87 5.96 -0.73
N GLY A 299 42.84 5.45 -1.38
CA GLY A 299 42.64 5.54 -2.82
C GLY A 299 41.87 6.79 -3.22
N GLU A 300 41.88 7.14 -4.51
CA GLU A 300 41.05 8.20 -5.03
C GLU A 300 39.57 7.90 -4.80
N GLY A 301 38.85 8.83 -4.17
CA GLY A 301 37.44 8.70 -3.84
C GLY A 301 37.12 7.93 -2.53
N ASP A 302 38.14 7.51 -1.77
CA ASP A 302 37.94 6.95 -0.45
C ASP A 302 37.35 8.00 0.51
N MET A 303 36.30 7.59 1.22
CA MET A 303 35.66 8.41 2.24
C MET A 303 36.33 8.15 3.59
N VAL A 304 36.63 9.21 4.33
CA VAL A 304 37.22 9.14 5.66
C VAL A 304 36.34 9.89 6.66
N PHE A 305 36.10 9.30 7.81
CA PHE A 305 35.38 9.95 8.89
C PHE A 305 35.98 9.59 10.27
N LYS A 306 35.61 10.33 11.30
CA LYS A 306 36.05 10.05 12.67
C LYS A 306 35.10 9.08 13.35
N GLN A 307 35.66 8.03 13.95
CA GLN A 307 34.94 7.11 14.82
C GLN A 307 35.79 6.90 16.10
N ASN A 308 35.24 7.24 17.26
CA ASN A 308 35.97 7.17 18.54
C ASN A 308 37.30 7.95 18.51
N ASP A 309 37.33 9.14 17.91
CA ASP A 309 38.49 9.99 17.72
C ASP A 309 39.58 9.45 16.78
N GLU A 310 39.41 8.30 16.20
CA GLU A 310 40.30 7.73 15.17
C GLU A 310 39.76 8.02 13.76
N LEU A 311 40.68 8.23 12.80
CA LEU A 311 40.31 8.31 11.40
C LEU A 311 40.13 6.89 10.85
N VAL A 312 38.96 6.67 10.28
CA VAL A 312 38.59 5.37 9.71
C VAL A 312 38.03 5.55 8.30
N LYS A 313 38.16 4.51 7.49
CA LYS A 313 37.46 4.39 6.20
C LYS A 313 36.51 3.19 6.22
N PRO A 314 35.39 3.23 5.47
CA PRO A 314 34.51 2.11 5.37
C PRO A 314 35.17 0.93 4.64
N HIS A 315 34.89 -0.27 5.11
CA HIS A 315 35.32 -1.49 4.43
C HIS A 315 34.54 -1.67 3.12
N ARG A 316 35.22 -1.45 1.99
CA ARG A 316 34.67 -1.60 0.65
C ARG A 316 35.02 -2.98 0.08
N LEU A 317 34.01 -3.70 -0.39
CA LEU A 317 34.17 -5.00 -1.04
C LEU A 317 34.62 -4.84 -2.51
N PRO A 318 35.20 -5.89 -3.13
CA PRO A 318 35.63 -5.86 -4.53
C PRO A 318 34.50 -5.52 -5.54
N ASN A 319 33.25 -5.82 -5.19
CA ASN A 319 32.07 -5.49 -5.98
C ASN A 319 31.56 -4.04 -5.81
N GLY A 320 32.30 -3.22 -5.05
CA GLY A 320 31.97 -1.82 -4.81
C GLY A 320 31.00 -1.56 -3.67
N LEU A 321 30.40 -2.58 -3.07
CA LEU A 321 29.51 -2.46 -1.92
C LEU A 321 30.29 -2.27 -0.61
N TYR A 322 29.62 -1.77 0.41
CA TYR A 322 30.17 -1.57 1.74
C TYR A 322 29.50 -2.52 2.73
N ALA A 323 30.29 -3.05 3.67
CA ALA A 323 29.81 -3.98 4.67
C ALA A 323 29.35 -3.27 5.95
N PHE A 324 28.30 -3.78 6.55
CA PHE A 324 27.92 -3.43 7.92
C PHE A 324 28.67 -4.29 8.95
N ARG A 325 28.75 -3.80 10.18
CA ARG A 325 29.25 -4.57 11.31
C ARG A 325 28.33 -5.76 11.59
N ASP A 326 28.92 -6.90 11.88
CA ASP A 326 28.17 -8.09 12.29
C ASP A 326 27.32 -7.77 13.53
N GLY A 327 26.11 -8.30 13.57
CA GLY A 327 25.16 -8.09 14.66
C GLY A 327 24.45 -6.72 14.68
N SER A 328 24.73 -5.81 13.74
CA SER A 328 24.12 -4.46 13.69
C SER A 328 22.69 -4.43 13.13
N GLY A 329 22.14 -5.57 12.71
CA GLY A 329 20.86 -5.64 12.02
C GLY A 329 19.67 -5.11 12.84
N GLU A 330 19.59 -5.46 14.11
CA GLU A 330 18.52 -5.01 15.02
C GLU A 330 18.56 -3.50 15.25
N ASP A 331 19.77 -2.96 15.50
CA ASP A 331 19.95 -1.51 15.71
C ASP A 331 19.56 -0.72 14.47
N ARG A 332 19.90 -1.23 13.26
CA ARG A 332 19.53 -0.59 11.97
C ARG A 332 18.01 -0.66 11.72
N VAL A 333 17.33 -1.70 12.17
CA VAL A 333 15.86 -1.76 12.18
C VAL A 333 15.30 -0.65 13.06
N CYS A 334 15.80 -0.52 14.30
CA CYS A 334 15.35 0.54 15.22
C CYS A 334 15.60 1.94 14.65
N LEU A 335 16.75 2.16 14.01
CA LEU A 335 17.04 3.42 13.36
C LEU A 335 16.06 3.74 12.23
N THR A 336 15.69 2.75 11.41
CA THR A 336 14.72 2.92 10.32
C THR A 336 13.33 3.26 10.84
N VAL A 337 12.93 2.64 11.93
CA VAL A 337 11.60 2.78 12.51
C VAL A 337 11.37 4.15 13.15
N SER A 338 12.33 4.67 13.89
CA SER A 338 12.19 5.88 14.68
C SER A 338 11.88 7.16 13.88
N PRO A 339 12.61 7.51 12.80
CA PRO A 339 12.31 8.70 12.01
C PRO A 339 11.10 8.53 11.10
N ALA A 340 10.93 7.36 10.51
CA ALA A 340 9.82 7.08 9.61
C ALA A 340 8.46 7.23 10.33
N SER A 341 8.38 6.93 11.63
CA SER A 341 7.18 7.16 12.43
C SER A 341 6.83 8.63 12.63
N LYS A 342 7.81 9.54 12.46
CA LYS A 342 7.61 11.01 12.60
C LYS A 342 7.13 11.66 11.31
N THR A 343 7.44 11.08 10.15
CA THR A 343 7.20 11.69 8.84
C THR A 343 5.94 11.18 8.14
N ALA A 344 5.46 10.01 8.51
CA ALA A 344 4.24 9.45 7.94
C ALA A 344 3.52 8.60 8.97
N ARG A 345 2.21 8.45 8.84
CA ARG A 345 1.44 7.45 9.57
C ARG A 345 1.77 6.10 8.94
N ILE A 346 2.73 5.40 9.51
CA ILE A 346 3.37 4.23 8.91
C ILE A 346 3.08 2.99 9.74
N CYS A 347 2.60 1.94 9.08
CA CYS A 347 2.63 0.59 9.63
C CYS A 347 3.98 -0.05 9.26
N PHE A 348 4.67 -0.66 10.21
CA PHE A 348 5.90 -1.39 9.93
C PHE A 348 5.59 -2.87 9.70
N GLY A 349 5.94 -3.37 8.50
CA GLY A 349 5.95 -4.79 8.21
C GLY A 349 7.28 -5.41 8.65
N LEU A 350 7.26 -6.26 9.65
CA LEU A 350 8.40 -7.09 10.04
C LEU A 350 8.08 -8.56 9.70
N LYS A 351 9.11 -9.32 9.33
CA LYS A 351 8.97 -10.78 9.17
C LYS A 351 8.53 -11.45 10.47
N PRO A 352 7.88 -12.65 10.41
CA PRO A 352 7.14 -13.26 11.52
C PRO A 352 7.91 -13.59 12.80
N LYS A 353 9.17 -13.25 12.94
CA LYS A 353 9.95 -13.47 14.17
C LYS A 353 10.09 -12.25 15.09
N SER A 354 9.61 -11.06 14.65
CA SER A 354 9.66 -9.86 15.50
C SER A 354 8.54 -8.89 15.09
N LEU A 355 7.34 -9.09 15.63
CA LEU A 355 6.27 -8.10 15.62
C LEU A 355 6.61 -7.02 16.65
N ILE A 356 7.16 -5.89 16.20
CA ILE A 356 7.17 -4.67 17.00
C ILE A 356 5.98 -3.84 16.54
N SER A 357 4.93 -3.84 17.35
CA SER A 357 3.84 -2.87 17.24
C SER A 357 4.38 -1.52 17.68
N ILE A 358 4.53 -0.56 16.77
CA ILE A 358 4.87 0.81 17.12
C ILE A 358 3.58 1.59 17.15
N ARG A 359 3.22 2.05 18.38
CA ARG A 359 2.11 2.95 18.59
C ARG A 359 2.34 4.23 17.80
N SER A 360 1.38 4.59 16.95
CA SER A 360 1.27 5.94 16.41
C SER A 360 0.98 6.87 17.59
N GLN A 361 1.94 7.72 17.98
CA GLN A 361 1.57 8.86 18.81
C GLN A 361 0.78 9.84 17.94
N ALA A 362 -0.40 10.17 18.42
CA ALA A 362 -1.31 11.13 17.82
C ALA A 362 -0.65 12.50 17.66
N TRP A 363 -0.87 13.12 16.51
CA TRP A 363 -0.85 14.56 16.32
C TRP A 363 -2.27 15.05 16.11
#